data_9c64dd2648636094b4d2f1f92d1c8973
#
_entry.id   9c64dd2648636094b4d2f1f92d1c8973
#
_cell.length_a   1.000
_cell.length_b   1.000
_cell.length_c   1.000
_cell.angle_alpha   90.00
_cell.angle_beta   90.00
_cell.angle_gamma   90.00
#
_symmetry.space_group_name_H-M   'P 1'
#
loop_
_entity.id
_entity.type
_entity.pdbx_description
1 polymer ?
#
loop_
_entity_poly.entity_id
_entity_poly.type
_entity_poly.pdbx_seq_one_letter_code
_entity_poly.pdbx_strand_id
1 'polypeptide(L)'
;MNITKKILSVILSVILAVAVFGVCASAEGTANGDESMKVTITTDQETYAPGDTVTVSVSLQTNYNMTAFRFPIMFDSAVFEIPNLINLTALNTCKAKGTLMANSQNDGSYIPESYDASEFSCILVQWTAAVSNATLGCLNLPDGEVCFTFTVKAKSSAAGKTGTFLIPTEYTGFYNQAIQTPTDATTIYYIDDAAFAKEFIPATVNVVGETADLVPNSAYDSKAVIDKTNMVVYGFDVGMTTTAELKQKVLASGAGAISVEYTEYGLGTGAKINVVVDDAVVKTYSVVIFGDVNGDALIDGNDVSDIIAVGGSLKEFTETCLVMAADVNGDDSIDGFDSGKTLGVAGSIDELDQTNPY
;
A
#
# COMPACT_ATOMS: atom_id res chain seq x y z
N MET A 1 -8.93 -3.62 -22.56
CA MET A 1 -10.39 -3.92 -22.47
C MET A 1 -11.13 -2.76 -23.10
N ASN A 2 -11.94 -3.02 -24.13
CA ASN A 2 -12.46 -1.98 -25.03
C ASN A 2 -13.34 -0.95 -24.30
N ILE A 3 -13.17 0.34 -24.65
CA ILE A 3 -13.97 1.49 -24.21
C ILE A 3 -15.48 1.19 -24.28
N THR A 4 -15.92 0.47 -25.30
CA THR A 4 -17.32 0.03 -25.48
C THR A 4 -17.85 -0.82 -24.32
N LYS A 5 -17.01 -1.66 -23.69
CA LYS A 5 -17.44 -2.47 -22.54
C LYS A 5 -17.53 -1.63 -21.25
N LYS A 6 -16.66 -0.63 -21.09
CA LYS A 6 -16.72 0.32 -19.95
C LYS A 6 -17.96 1.20 -20.04
N ILE A 7 -18.27 1.73 -21.22
CA ILE A 7 -19.49 2.52 -21.45
C ILE A 7 -20.73 1.69 -21.23
N LEU A 8 -20.74 0.43 -21.70
CA LEU A 8 -21.89 -0.47 -21.53
C LEU A 8 -22.12 -0.83 -20.05
N SER A 9 -21.05 -1.03 -19.28
CA SER A 9 -21.15 -1.27 -17.83
C SER A 9 -21.68 -0.05 -17.06
N VAL A 10 -21.24 1.15 -17.45
CA VAL A 10 -21.77 2.40 -16.88
C VAL A 10 -23.25 2.59 -17.21
N ILE A 11 -23.63 2.34 -18.46
CA ILE A 11 -25.03 2.44 -18.89
C ILE A 11 -25.88 1.36 -18.22
N LEU A 12 -25.37 0.12 -18.10
CA LEU A 12 -26.14 -0.96 -17.48
C LEU A 12 -26.36 -0.77 -15.97
N SER A 13 -25.38 -0.20 -15.26
CA SER A 13 -25.54 0.12 -13.82
C SER A 13 -26.47 1.32 -13.58
N VAL A 14 -26.48 2.29 -14.50
CA VAL A 14 -27.45 3.39 -14.48
C VAL A 14 -28.85 2.88 -14.81
N ILE A 15 -28.99 1.98 -15.79
CA ILE A 15 -30.27 1.35 -16.15
C ILE A 15 -30.79 0.46 -15.00
N LEU A 16 -29.90 -0.24 -14.27
CA LEU A 16 -30.33 -1.08 -13.15
C LEU A 16 -30.79 -0.24 -11.95
N ALA A 17 -30.15 0.91 -11.70
CA ALA A 17 -30.63 1.88 -10.70
C ALA A 17 -31.97 2.50 -11.11
N VAL A 18 -32.20 2.71 -12.40
CA VAL A 18 -33.45 3.23 -12.95
C VAL A 18 -34.59 2.16 -12.98
N ALA A 19 -34.24 0.88 -13.20
CA ALA A 19 -35.23 -0.20 -13.26
C ALA A 19 -35.87 -0.54 -11.90
N VAL A 20 -35.24 -0.15 -10.79
CA VAL A 20 -35.82 -0.35 -9.43
C VAL A 20 -36.77 0.81 -9.06
N PHE A 21 -36.68 1.96 -9.75
CA PHE A 21 -37.49 3.13 -9.46
C PHE A 21 -38.52 3.36 -10.55
N GLY A 22 -39.58 2.57 -10.51
CA GLY A 22 -40.78 2.86 -11.26
C GLY A 22 -41.39 4.20 -10.81
N VAL A 23 -41.49 5.13 -11.76
CA VAL A 23 -42.36 6.31 -11.75
C VAL A 23 -41.99 7.42 -10.76
N CYS A 24 -41.24 8.40 -11.23
CA CYS A 24 -41.25 9.76 -10.69
C CYS A 24 -41.35 10.73 -11.87
N ALA A 25 -42.28 11.64 -11.82
CA ALA A 25 -42.56 12.59 -12.89
C ALA A 25 -41.63 13.80 -12.90
N SER A 26 -41.40 14.35 -14.07
CA SER A 26 -40.47 15.44 -14.34
C SER A 26 -41.08 16.82 -14.15
N ALA A 27 -40.23 17.77 -13.70
CA ALA A 27 -40.39 19.18 -14.07
C ALA A 27 -39.13 19.59 -14.84
N GLU A 28 -39.32 20.32 -15.91
CA GLU A 28 -38.24 20.98 -16.63
C GLU A 28 -37.63 22.03 -15.72
N GLY A 29 -36.63 21.66 -14.93
CA GLY A 29 -35.66 22.56 -14.37
C GLY A 29 -34.42 22.45 -15.20
N THR A 30 -34.24 23.27 -16.19
CA THR A 30 -32.93 23.54 -16.76
C THR A 30 -32.03 23.98 -15.61
N ALA A 31 -30.82 23.42 -15.51
CA ALA A 31 -29.79 23.93 -14.63
C ALA A 31 -29.67 25.43 -14.93
N ASN A 32 -29.85 26.26 -13.92
CA ASN A 32 -29.82 27.74 -14.11
C ASN A 32 -28.37 28.25 -14.25
N GLY A 33 -27.37 27.39 -14.16
CA GLY A 33 -25.95 27.72 -14.21
C GLY A 33 -25.37 28.21 -12.87
N ASP A 34 -26.23 28.34 -11.86
CA ASP A 34 -25.84 28.79 -10.52
C ASP A 34 -25.71 27.60 -9.52
N GLU A 35 -26.03 26.40 -9.97
CA GLU A 35 -25.90 25.21 -9.15
C GLU A 35 -24.44 24.89 -8.86
N SER A 36 -24.18 24.48 -7.64
CA SER A 36 -22.85 24.13 -7.20
C SER A 36 -22.87 22.96 -6.23
N MET A 37 -21.81 22.18 -6.27
CA MET A 37 -21.55 21.13 -5.32
C MET A 37 -20.11 21.18 -4.85
N LYS A 38 -19.93 21.00 -3.55
CA LYS A 38 -18.64 20.79 -2.94
C LYS A 38 -18.66 19.49 -2.17
N VAL A 39 -17.70 18.61 -2.44
CA VAL A 39 -17.46 17.38 -1.68
C VAL A 39 -16.14 17.51 -0.98
N THR A 40 -16.14 17.38 0.33
CA THR A 40 -14.94 17.45 1.16
C THR A 40 -14.72 16.11 1.84
N ILE A 41 -13.53 15.56 1.67
CA ILE A 41 -13.08 14.37 2.38
C ILE A 41 -12.24 14.83 3.57
N THR A 42 -12.49 14.25 4.73
CA THR A 42 -11.68 14.44 5.93
C THR A 42 -11.44 13.09 6.60
N THR A 43 -10.43 13.03 7.44
CA THR A 43 -10.14 11.86 8.28
C THR A 43 -10.26 12.23 9.75
N ASP A 44 -10.49 11.25 10.62
CA ASP A 44 -10.60 11.44 12.05
C ASP A 44 -9.27 11.87 12.70
N GLN A 45 -8.15 11.61 12.04
CA GLN A 45 -6.81 12.06 12.43
C GLN A 45 -6.00 12.45 11.19
N GLU A 46 -4.92 13.20 11.36
CA GLU A 46 -3.96 13.53 10.30
C GLU A 46 -2.79 12.54 10.25
N THR A 47 -2.62 11.75 11.31
CA THR A 47 -1.47 10.87 11.52
C THR A 47 -1.91 9.56 12.12
N TYR A 48 -1.44 8.45 11.56
CA TYR A 48 -1.77 7.09 11.96
C TYR A 48 -0.52 6.23 12.13
N ALA A 49 -0.59 5.22 12.98
CA ALA A 49 0.41 4.16 12.99
C ALA A 49 0.10 3.09 11.92
N PRO A 50 1.11 2.32 11.47
CA PRO A 50 0.87 1.16 10.61
C PRO A 50 -0.10 0.18 11.25
N GLY A 51 -1.11 -0.25 10.50
CA GLY A 51 -2.16 -1.13 11.00
C GLY A 51 -3.38 -0.45 11.61
N ASP A 52 -3.36 0.87 11.79
CA ASP A 52 -4.49 1.61 12.32
C ASP A 52 -5.68 1.65 11.35
N THR A 53 -6.86 1.74 11.93
CA THR A 53 -8.09 2.01 11.18
C THR A 53 -8.23 3.52 10.98
N VAL A 54 -8.37 3.92 9.73
CA VAL A 54 -8.62 5.30 9.30
C VAL A 54 -10.12 5.47 9.07
N THR A 55 -10.76 6.37 9.78
CA THR A 55 -12.15 6.73 9.55
C THR A 55 -12.21 7.93 8.60
N VAL A 56 -12.78 7.70 7.43
CA VAL A 56 -12.94 8.72 6.40
C VAL A 56 -14.36 9.26 6.45
N SER A 57 -14.48 10.57 6.54
CA SER A 57 -15.75 11.30 6.54
C SER A 57 -15.91 12.07 5.22
N VAL A 58 -17.09 12.00 4.63
CA VAL A 58 -17.41 12.70 3.39
C VAL A 58 -18.57 13.67 3.65
N SER A 59 -18.27 14.96 3.48
CA SER A 59 -19.22 16.06 3.59
C SER A 59 -19.65 16.51 2.20
N LEU A 60 -20.92 16.83 2.06
CA LEU A 60 -21.48 17.44 0.86
C LEU A 60 -22.06 18.80 1.20
N GLN A 61 -21.83 19.78 0.32
CA GLN A 61 -22.48 21.07 0.34
C GLN A 61 -23.10 21.33 -1.02
N THR A 62 -24.39 21.68 -1.07
CA THR A 62 -25.13 21.91 -2.31
C THR A 62 -26.06 23.09 -2.17
N ASN A 63 -26.25 23.85 -3.20
CA ASN A 63 -27.25 24.94 -3.26
C ASN A 63 -28.51 24.55 -4.05
N TYR A 64 -28.70 23.26 -4.34
CA TYR A 64 -29.86 22.75 -5.07
C TYR A 64 -30.38 21.45 -4.44
N ASN A 65 -31.58 21.04 -4.88
CA ASN A 65 -32.20 19.80 -4.44
C ASN A 65 -31.61 18.60 -5.21
N MET A 66 -30.70 17.88 -4.59
CA MET A 66 -30.10 16.68 -5.17
C MET A 66 -30.87 15.45 -4.79
N THR A 67 -31.18 14.59 -5.77
CA THR A 67 -31.96 13.36 -5.58
C THR A 67 -31.13 12.10 -5.69
N ALA A 68 -29.97 12.17 -6.29
CA ALA A 68 -28.98 11.10 -6.31
C ALA A 68 -27.59 11.63 -6.55
N PHE A 69 -26.59 10.90 -6.07
CA PHE A 69 -25.21 11.08 -6.47
C PHE A 69 -24.51 9.74 -6.64
N ARG A 70 -23.45 9.79 -7.43
CA ARG A 70 -22.54 8.68 -7.63
C ARG A 70 -21.15 9.24 -7.90
N PHE A 71 -20.14 8.79 -7.16
CA PHE A 71 -18.75 9.12 -7.43
C PHE A 71 -17.80 8.06 -6.88
N PRO A 72 -16.67 7.85 -7.54
CA PRO A 72 -15.59 7.03 -7.00
C PRO A 72 -14.82 7.82 -5.94
N ILE A 73 -14.39 7.14 -4.89
CA ILE A 73 -13.37 7.64 -3.97
C ILE A 73 -12.14 6.77 -4.19
N MET A 74 -11.07 7.41 -4.64
CA MET A 74 -9.78 6.79 -4.88
C MET A 74 -8.86 7.04 -3.70
N PHE A 75 -7.98 6.09 -3.42
CA PHE A 75 -6.94 6.23 -2.40
C PHE A 75 -5.73 5.36 -2.71
N ASP A 76 -4.55 5.79 -2.21
CA ASP A 76 -3.28 5.15 -2.48
C ASP A 76 -3.26 3.68 -2.03
N SER A 77 -3.13 2.77 -2.99
CA SER A 77 -3.09 1.32 -2.75
C SER A 77 -1.84 0.87 -2.00
N ALA A 78 -0.75 1.65 -2.08
CA ALA A 78 0.49 1.39 -1.34
C ALA A 78 0.40 1.79 0.14
N VAL A 79 -0.64 2.56 0.53
CA VAL A 79 -0.82 3.08 1.90
C VAL A 79 -2.01 2.45 2.59
N PHE A 80 -3.12 2.23 1.86
CA PHE A 80 -4.36 1.75 2.44
C PHE A 80 -4.80 0.41 1.84
N GLU A 81 -5.45 -0.40 2.65
CA GLU A 81 -6.18 -1.58 2.20
C GLU A 81 -7.68 -1.40 2.40
N ILE A 82 -8.46 -1.91 1.44
CA ILE A 82 -9.91 -1.99 1.55
C ILE A 82 -10.24 -3.22 2.40
N PRO A 83 -11.04 -3.07 3.47
CA PRO A 83 -11.57 -4.23 4.17
C PRO A 83 -12.48 -5.04 3.23
N ASN A 84 -12.54 -6.36 3.42
CA ASN A 84 -13.39 -7.26 2.63
C ASN A 84 -14.87 -6.84 2.59
N LEU A 85 -15.32 -6.14 3.62
CA LEU A 85 -16.63 -5.48 3.69
C LEU A 85 -16.40 -4.00 3.96
N ILE A 86 -16.86 -3.14 3.06
CA ILE A 86 -16.83 -1.69 3.25
C ILE A 86 -17.80 -1.33 4.36
N ASN A 87 -17.27 -0.83 5.47
CA ASN A 87 -18.11 -0.34 6.57
C ASN A 87 -18.58 1.09 6.26
N LEU A 88 -19.60 1.18 5.39
CA LEU A 88 -20.21 2.44 4.98
C LEU A 88 -21.38 2.79 5.89
N THR A 89 -21.34 3.96 6.51
CA THR A 89 -22.37 4.45 7.41
C THR A 89 -22.93 5.77 6.91
N ALA A 90 -24.21 5.75 6.50
CA ALA A 90 -24.93 6.98 6.16
C ALA A 90 -25.28 7.76 7.45
N LEU A 91 -25.13 9.07 7.39
CA LEU A 91 -25.34 10.00 8.51
C LEU A 91 -26.36 11.08 8.13
N ASN A 92 -26.90 11.73 9.16
CA ASN A 92 -27.68 12.97 9.08
C ASN A 92 -28.78 12.93 7.99
N THR A 93 -28.86 13.97 7.18
CA THR A 93 -29.87 14.11 6.13
C THR A 93 -29.74 13.02 5.06
N CYS A 94 -28.53 12.59 4.74
CA CYS A 94 -28.27 11.51 3.81
C CYS A 94 -28.92 10.19 4.26
N LYS A 95 -28.78 9.85 5.55
CA LYS A 95 -29.47 8.71 6.18
C LYS A 95 -30.99 8.87 6.22
N ALA A 96 -31.45 10.08 6.54
CA ALA A 96 -32.87 10.35 6.75
C ALA A 96 -33.66 10.41 5.42
N LYS A 97 -33.03 10.78 4.32
CA LYS A 97 -33.66 11.09 3.04
C LYS A 97 -33.44 10.07 1.94
N GLY A 98 -32.58 9.09 2.12
CA GLY A 98 -32.29 8.13 1.05
C GLY A 98 -31.51 6.91 1.50
N THR A 99 -31.05 6.15 0.49
CA THR A 99 -30.26 4.94 0.68
C THR A 99 -28.86 5.15 0.09
N LEU A 100 -27.86 4.83 0.87
CA LEU A 100 -26.46 4.86 0.52
C LEU A 100 -25.93 3.45 0.29
N MET A 101 -25.17 3.27 -0.78
CA MET A 101 -24.52 2.01 -1.13
C MET A 101 -23.08 2.27 -1.56
N ALA A 102 -22.18 1.30 -1.31
CA ALA A 102 -20.85 1.32 -1.86
C ALA A 102 -20.44 -0.07 -2.34
N ASN A 103 -19.61 -0.10 -3.37
CA ASN A 103 -18.96 -1.29 -3.87
C ASN A 103 -17.45 -1.01 -4.01
N SER A 104 -16.62 -1.97 -3.59
CA SER A 104 -15.21 -1.95 -3.93
C SER A 104 -15.04 -2.22 -5.43
N GLN A 105 -14.15 -1.47 -6.07
CA GLN A 105 -13.86 -1.58 -7.49
C GLN A 105 -12.35 -1.77 -7.67
N ASN A 106 -11.90 -2.99 -7.37
CA ASN A 106 -10.48 -3.35 -7.43
C ASN A 106 -10.00 -3.69 -8.84
N ASP A 107 -10.91 -3.68 -9.84
CA ASP A 107 -10.60 -3.96 -11.24
C ASP A 107 -10.14 -2.72 -12.04
N GLY A 108 -10.02 -1.58 -11.38
CA GLY A 108 -9.65 -0.31 -12.00
C GLY A 108 -10.74 0.34 -12.85
N SER A 109 -11.97 -0.20 -12.88
CA SER A 109 -13.05 0.26 -13.77
C SER A 109 -13.44 1.72 -13.59
N TYR A 110 -13.22 2.30 -12.43
CA TYR A 110 -13.56 3.68 -12.07
C TYR A 110 -12.35 4.54 -11.73
N ILE A 111 -11.17 4.09 -12.11
CA ILE A 111 -9.95 4.89 -12.05
C ILE A 111 -9.77 5.50 -13.44
N PRO A 112 -9.75 6.85 -13.58
CA PRO A 112 -9.54 7.49 -14.85
C PRO A 112 -8.20 7.15 -15.48
N GLU A 113 -8.11 7.20 -16.82
CA GLU A 113 -6.85 6.95 -17.55
C GLU A 113 -5.73 7.95 -17.21
N SER A 114 -6.09 9.09 -16.60
CA SER A 114 -5.14 10.09 -16.09
C SER A 114 -4.37 9.64 -14.84
N TYR A 115 -4.81 8.53 -14.20
CA TYR A 115 -4.19 7.93 -13.02
C TYR A 115 -3.68 6.52 -13.33
N ASP A 116 -2.58 6.12 -12.71
CA ASP A 116 -2.12 4.73 -12.79
C ASP A 116 -3.00 3.83 -11.90
N ALA A 117 -3.74 2.92 -12.53
CA ALA A 117 -4.65 2.02 -11.83
C ALA A 117 -3.94 1.04 -10.87
N SER A 118 -2.62 0.88 -10.96
CA SER A 118 -1.83 0.07 -10.02
C SER A 118 -1.52 0.81 -8.73
N GLU A 119 -1.54 2.15 -8.75
CA GLU A 119 -1.24 2.99 -7.59
C GLU A 119 -2.47 3.27 -6.72
N PHE A 120 -3.68 3.07 -7.25
CA PHE A 120 -4.92 3.42 -6.56
C PHE A 120 -5.83 2.22 -6.35
N SER A 121 -6.50 2.22 -5.20
CA SER A 121 -7.73 1.46 -4.95
C SER A 121 -8.92 2.40 -5.04
N CYS A 122 -10.11 1.85 -5.32
CA CYS A 122 -11.31 2.65 -5.53
C CYS A 122 -12.53 2.02 -4.86
N ILE A 123 -13.35 2.84 -4.22
CA ILE A 123 -14.72 2.51 -3.84
C ILE A 123 -15.68 3.39 -4.63
N LEU A 124 -16.70 2.78 -5.23
CA LEU A 124 -17.79 3.51 -5.88
C LEU A 124 -18.91 3.72 -4.87
N VAL A 125 -19.20 4.97 -4.53
CA VAL A 125 -20.28 5.34 -3.62
C VAL A 125 -21.47 5.85 -4.42
N GLN A 126 -22.68 5.42 -4.03
CA GLN A 126 -23.94 5.84 -4.64
C GLN A 126 -24.97 6.12 -3.55
N TRP A 127 -25.71 7.20 -3.73
CA TRP A 127 -26.85 7.51 -2.89
C TRP A 127 -28.06 7.86 -3.75
N THR A 128 -29.23 7.40 -3.32
CA THR A 128 -30.50 7.69 -3.99
C THR A 128 -31.55 8.09 -2.97
N ALA A 129 -32.33 9.10 -3.30
CA ALA A 129 -33.40 9.60 -2.48
C ALA A 129 -34.49 8.53 -2.28
N ALA A 130 -35.02 8.48 -1.07
CA ALA A 130 -36.19 7.64 -0.77
C ALA A 130 -37.50 8.29 -1.27
N VAL A 131 -38.39 7.50 -1.80
CA VAL A 131 -39.74 7.93 -2.16
C VAL A 131 -40.70 7.57 -1.01
N SER A 132 -41.35 8.56 -0.44
CA SER A 132 -42.36 8.36 0.61
C SER A 132 -43.62 9.15 0.27
N ASN A 133 -44.79 8.47 0.23
CA ASN A 133 -46.07 9.10 -0.06
C ASN A 133 -46.08 9.98 -1.33
N ALA A 134 -45.49 9.50 -2.42
CA ALA A 134 -45.30 10.23 -3.67
C ALA A 134 -44.44 11.49 -3.56
N THR A 135 -43.66 11.65 -2.47
CA THR A 135 -42.70 12.74 -2.29
C THR A 135 -41.28 12.16 -2.32
N LEU A 136 -40.46 12.68 -3.18
CA LEU A 136 -39.06 12.31 -3.26
C LEU A 136 -38.24 13.05 -2.17
N GLY A 137 -37.47 12.33 -1.41
CA GLY A 137 -36.48 12.94 -0.52
C GLY A 137 -35.39 13.64 -1.34
N CYS A 138 -34.97 14.83 -0.94
CA CYS A 138 -33.84 15.48 -1.57
C CYS A 138 -32.81 15.90 -0.54
N LEU A 139 -31.54 15.95 -0.96
CA LEU A 139 -30.49 16.63 -0.24
C LEU A 139 -30.41 18.07 -0.72
N ASN A 140 -30.60 19.00 0.21
CA ASN A 140 -30.28 20.42 0.03
C ASN A 140 -29.49 20.83 1.25
N LEU A 141 -28.21 21.08 1.06
CA LEU A 141 -27.21 21.20 2.13
C LEU A 141 -26.40 22.50 1.94
N PRO A 142 -27.05 23.67 2.04
CA PRO A 142 -26.37 24.95 1.76
C PRO A 142 -25.21 25.24 2.70
N ASP A 143 -25.28 24.79 3.95
CA ASP A 143 -24.23 24.97 4.95
C ASP A 143 -23.23 23.78 4.99
N GLY A 144 -23.49 22.74 4.20
CA GLY A 144 -22.71 21.50 4.20
C GLY A 144 -22.97 20.62 5.41
N GLU A 145 -22.91 19.30 5.24
CA GLU A 145 -22.94 18.37 6.36
C GLU A 145 -22.19 17.07 6.01
N VAL A 146 -21.71 16.34 7.04
CA VAL A 146 -21.17 15.00 6.87
C VAL A 146 -22.30 14.04 6.50
N CYS A 147 -22.24 13.54 5.26
CA CYS A 147 -23.25 12.65 4.71
C CYS A 147 -23.01 11.17 5.02
N PHE A 148 -21.75 10.78 5.06
CA PHE A 148 -21.37 9.40 5.38
C PHE A 148 -19.92 9.26 5.82
N THR A 149 -19.64 8.11 6.43
CA THR A 149 -18.30 7.68 6.78
C THR A 149 -18.05 6.27 6.26
N PHE A 150 -16.79 5.94 6.05
CA PHE A 150 -16.32 4.58 5.82
C PHE A 150 -14.95 4.40 6.48
N THR A 151 -14.50 3.16 6.59
CA THR A 151 -13.18 2.86 7.16
C THR A 151 -12.31 2.10 6.18
N VAL A 152 -11.02 2.42 6.20
CA VAL A 152 -9.94 1.65 5.59
C VAL A 152 -8.88 1.37 6.63
N LYS A 153 -7.90 0.54 6.31
CA LYS A 153 -6.79 0.26 7.20
C LYS A 153 -5.49 0.78 6.62
N ALA A 154 -4.70 1.48 7.41
CA ALA A 154 -3.33 1.80 7.03
C ALA A 154 -2.50 0.51 7.00
N LYS A 155 -1.84 0.20 5.87
CA LYS A 155 -1.02 -1.00 5.73
C LYS A 155 0.15 -0.98 6.70
N SER A 156 0.55 -2.14 7.17
CA SER A 156 1.74 -2.27 8.01
C SER A 156 3.02 -1.86 7.25
N SER A 157 3.04 -2.01 5.93
CA SER A 157 4.11 -1.57 5.02
C SER A 157 4.08 -0.08 4.69
N ALA A 158 3.10 0.67 5.20
CA ALA A 158 2.92 2.10 4.90
C ALA A 158 3.70 3.05 5.83
N ALA A 159 4.46 2.52 6.79
CA ALA A 159 5.27 3.34 7.69
C ALA A 159 6.14 4.35 6.92
N GLY A 160 6.10 5.61 7.34
CA GLY A 160 6.81 6.72 6.71
C GLY A 160 6.20 7.22 5.39
N LYS A 161 5.07 6.67 4.95
CA LYS A 161 4.39 7.08 3.72
C LYS A 161 3.27 8.08 4.01
N THR A 162 2.96 8.87 2.99
CA THR A 162 1.79 9.75 2.94
C THR A 162 0.80 9.14 1.96
N GLY A 163 -0.47 9.11 2.32
CA GLY A 163 -1.55 8.64 1.46
C GLY A 163 -2.66 9.67 1.31
N THR A 164 -3.34 9.63 0.18
CA THR A 164 -4.38 10.60 -0.20
C THR A 164 -5.68 9.88 -0.48
N PHE A 165 -6.79 10.51 -0.09
CA PHE A 165 -8.16 10.18 -0.52
C PHE A 165 -8.63 11.29 -1.44
N LEU A 166 -9.09 10.96 -2.64
CA LEU A 166 -9.55 11.94 -3.63
C LEU A 166 -10.76 11.43 -4.42
N ILE A 167 -11.49 12.37 -5.02
CA ILE A 167 -12.55 12.09 -5.98
C ILE A 167 -12.09 12.67 -7.32
N PRO A 168 -11.91 11.84 -8.36
CA PRO A 168 -11.63 12.35 -9.70
C PRO A 168 -12.86 13.06 -10.27
N THR A 169 -12.65 13.97 -11.20
CA THR A 169 -13.76 14.67 -11.88
C THR A 169 -14.53 13.73 -12.80
N GLU A 170 -13.87 12.74 -13.34
CA GLU A 170 -14.44 11.72 -14.19
C GLU A 170 -15.25 10.70 -13.37
N TYR A 171 -16.18 10.02 -14.03
CA TYR A 171 -17.08 9.01 -13.43
C TYR A 171 -17.97 9.52 -12.31
N THR A 172 -18.07 10.85 -12.09
CA THR A 172 -18.99 11.45 -11.14
C THR A 172 -20.36 11.70 -11.79
N GLY A 173 -21.42 11.53 -11.02
CA GLY A 173 -22.78 11.85 -11.45
C GLY A 173 -23.56 12.44 -10.28
N PHE A 174 -24.19 13.59 -10.53
CA PHE A 174 -25.04 14.27 -9.58
C PHE A 174 -26.36 14.56 -10.27
N TYR A 175 -27.47 14.24 -9.61
CA TYR A 175 -28.77 14.24 -10.23
C TYR A 175 -29.72 15.13 -9.46
N ASN A 176 -30.44 15.98 -10.20
CA ASN A 176 -31.59 16.71 -9.68
C ASN A 176 -32.84 16.15 -10.34
N GLN A 177 -33.83 15.82 -9.54
CA GLN A 177 -35.14 15.39 -10.02
C GLN A 177 -36.20 16.22 -9.30
N ALA A 178 -36.95 16.99 -10.03
CA ALA A 178 -38.16 17.60 -9.51
C ALA A 178 -39.36 16.64 -9.68
N ILE A 179 -40.08 16.36 -8.62
CA ILE A 179 -41.32 15.63 -8.70
C ILE A 179 -42.44 16.59 -9.12
N GLN A 180 -43.01 16.35 -10.28
CA GLN A 180 -44.36 16.83 -10.58
C GLN A 180 -45.26 15.63 -10.61
N THR A 181 -46.33 15.68 -9.88
CA THR A 181 -47.50 14.81 -9.81
C THR A 181 -47.43 13.37 -10.36
N PRO A 182 -48.16 12.40 -9.79
CA PRO A 182 -48.00 10.95 -10.03
C PRO A 182 -48.34 10.45 -11.43
N THR A 183 -48.69 11.32 -12.39
CA THR A 183 -49.25 10.93 -13.70
C THR A 183 -48.33 11.20 -14.88
N ASP A 184 -47.19 11.88 -14.71
CA ASP A 184 -46.30 12.21 -15.82
C ASP A 184 -45.02 11.35 -15.81
N ALA A 185 -44.63 10.90 -17.00
CA ALA A 185 -43.47 10.06 -17.23
C ALA A 185 -42.20 10.74 -16.78
N THR A 186 -41.39 10.01 -16.14
CA THR A 186 -40.16 10.41 -15.49
C THR A 186 -39.08 10.82 -16.50
N THR A 187 -38.55 12.00 -16.42
CA THR A 187 -37.25 12.37 -17.01
C THR A 187 -36.23 12.57 -15.90
N ILE A 188 -35.19 11.76 -15.92
CA ILE A 188 -34.02 12.00 -15.05
C ILE A 188 -33.17 13.05 -15.72
N TYR A 189 -33.00 14.19 -15.08
CA TYR A 189 -32.11 15.23 -15.56
C TYR A 189 -30.72 14.98 -15.01
N TYR A 190 -29.77 14.80 -15.93
CA TYR A 190 -28.39 15.08 -15.65
C TYR A 190 -28.24 16.58 -15.52
N ILE A 191 -27.63 17.05 -14.46
CA ILE A 191 -27.12 18.41 -14.45
C ILE A 191 -25.96 18.38 -15.45
N ASP A 192 -26.08 19.19 -16.52
CA ASP A 192 -25.06 19.24 -17.55
C ASP A 192 -23.72 19.62 -16.91
N ASP A 193 -22.72 18.77 -17.11
CA ASP A 193 -21.39 18.92 -16.52
C ASP A 193 -20.72 20.26 -16.88
N ALA A 194 -21.10 20.88 -17.99
CA ALA A 194 -20.56 22.18 -18.44
C ALA A 194 -21.10 23.38 -17.66
N ALA A 195 -22.29 23.26 -17.08
CA ALA A 195 -22.97 24.36 -16.35
C ALA A 195 -22.88 24.21 -14.82
N PHE A 196 -22.32 23.11 -14.34
CA PHE A 196 -22.35 22.73 -12.93
C PHE A 196 -20.99 22.88 -12.27
N ALA A 197 -20.88 23.78 -11.29
CA ALA A 197 -19.64 23.98 -10.53
C ALA A 197 -19.43 22.81 -9.53
N LYS A 198 -18.37 22.03 -9.74
CA LYS A 198 -17.97 20.94 -8.85
C LYS A 198 -16.64 21.23 -8.21
N GLU A 199 -16.55 21.14 -6.90
CA GLU A 199 -15.33 21.25 -6.12
C GLU A 199 -15.13 19.98 -5.29
N PHE A 200 -13.98 19.32 -5.46
CA PHE A 200 -13.59 18.15 -4.68
C PHE A 200 -12.35 18.45 -3.85
N ILE A 201 -12.49 18.40 -2.53
CA ILE A 201 -11.39 18.62 -1.59
C ILE A 201 -10.90 17.30 -1.07
N PRO A 202 -9.66 16.90 -1.40
CA PRO A 202 -9.06 15.65 -0.96
C PRO A 202 -8.65 15.73 0.52
N ALA A 203 -8.42 14.56 1.12
CA ALA A 203 -7.74 14.42 2.41
C ALA A 203 -6.38 13.76 2.21
N THR A 204 -5.41 14.18 3.00
CA THR A 204 -4.07 13.59 3.05
C THR A 204 -3.78 13.15 4.47
N VAL A 205 -3.21 11.97 4.63
CA VAL A 205 -2.81 11.41 5.92
C VAL A 205 -1.38 10.94 5.89
N ASN A 206 -0.71 11.01 7.03
CA ASN A 206 0.65 10.50 7.20
C ASN A 206 0.62 9.23 8.05
N VAL A 207 1.25 8.17 7.58
CA VAL A 207 1.47 6.96 8.37
C VAL A 207 2.86 7.05 8.99
N VAL A 208 2.89 7.28 10.31
CA VAL A 208 4.14 7.45 11.06
C VAL A 208 4.67 6.11 11.55
N GLY A 209 5.98 6.06 11.80
CA GLY A 209 6.65 4.88 12.32
C GLY A 209 7.78 4.43 11.41
N GLU A 210 8.53 3.46 11.89
CA GLU A 210 9.58 2.83 11.10
C GLU A 210 9.01 1.61 10.40
N THR A 211 9.38 1.42 9.13
CA THR A 211 9.15 0.17 8.41
C THR A 211 9.81 -0.96 9.20
N ALA A 212 9.22 -2.17 9.19
CA ALA A 212 9.84 -3.34 9.78
C ALA A 212 11.30 -3.49 9.31
N ASP A 213 12.15 -3.92 10.19
CA ASP A 213 13.58 -4.04 9.96
C ASP A 213 14.10 -5.37 10.51
N LEU A 214 15.29 -5.79 10.06
CA LEU A 214 15.99 -6.90 10.64
C LEU A 214 16.51 -6.49 12.01
N VAL A 215 16.36 -7.35 13.02
CA VAL A 215 16.87 -7.15 14.37
C VAL A 215 17.44 -8.46 14.92
N PRO A 216 18.46 -8.40 15.81
CA PRO A 216 18.93 -9.59 16.50
C PRO A 216 17.82 -10.23 17.34
N ASN A 217 17.80 -11.55 17.39
CA ASN A 217 16.80 -12.28 18.18
C ASN A 217 17.24 -12.36 19.66
N SER A 218 16.74 -11.42 20.45
CA SER A 218 17.08 -11.33 21.87
C SER A 218 16.61 -12.54 22.72
N ALA A 219 15.66 -13.33 22.23
CA ALA A 219 15.19 -14.53 22.93
C ALA A 219 16.23 -15.66 22.95
N TYR A 220 17.21 -15.60 22.05
CA TYR A 220 18.29 -16.60 21.92
C TYR A 220 19.67 -16.03 22.21
N ASP A 221 19.76 -14.84 22.85
CA ASP A 221 21.05 -14.15 23.11
C ASP A 221 21.90 -14.01 21.84
N SER A 222 21.25 -13.67 20.74
CA SER A 222 21.90 -13.56 19.45
C SER A 222 22.94 -12.46 19.41
N LYS A 223 24.11 -12.78 18.86
CA LYS A 223 25.18 -11.82 18.59
C LYS A 223 25.21 -11.34 17.13
N ALA A 224 24.16 -11.62 16.36
CA ALA A 224 24.08 -11.14 14.99
C ALA A 224 24.20 -9.62 14.94
N VAL A 225 25.01 -9.13 14.05
CA VAL A 225 25.25 -7.71 13.79
C VAL A 225 24.56 -7.33 12.49
N ILE A 226 23.75 -6.28 12.53
CA ILE A 226 23.01 -5.80 11.36
C ILE A 226 23.59 -4.46 10.97
N ASP A 227 24.35 -4.45 9.88
CA ASP A 227 24.88 -3.24 9.27
C ASP A 227 23.86 -2.67 8.28
N LYS A 228 23.12 -1.67 8.74
CA LYS A 228 22.09 -0.98 7.95
C LYS A 228 22.65 -0.06 6.88
N THR A 229 23.94 0.30 6.96
CA THR A 229 24.61 1.15 5.98
C THR A 229 24.98 0.34 4.75
N ASN A 230 25.57 -0.82 4.97
CA ASN A 230 26.01 -1.71 3.90
C ASN A 230 24.95 -2.75 3.51
N MET A 231 23.80 -2.77 4.23
CA MET A 231 22.71 -3.75 4.04
C MET A 231 23.22 -5.19 4.12
N VAL A 232 24.05 -5.46 5.13
CA VAL A 232 24.57 -6.80 5.39
C VAL A 232 24.29 -7.23 6.83
N VAL A 233 24.35 -8.51 7.06
CA VAL A 233 24.20 -9.11 8.38
C VAL A 233 25.22 -10.21 8.58
N TYR A 234 25.85 -10.23 9.75
CA TYR A 234 26.89 -11.17 10.12
C TYR A 234 26.76 -11.60 11.59
N GLY A 235 27.68 -12.40 12.09
CA GLY A 235 27.60 -12.99 13.43
C GLY A 235 26.87 -14.32 13.45
N PHE A 236 26.93 -15.04 12.34
CA PHE A 236 26.37 -16.38 12.19
C PHE A 236 27.43 -17.44 12.40
N ASP A 237 26.99 -18.63 12.87
CA ASP A 237 27.88 -19.76 13.00
C ASP A 237 28.22 -20.34 11.61
N VAL A 238 29.47 -20.66 11.38
CA VAL A 238 29.92 -21.33 10.16
C VAL A 238 29.23 -22.68 10.06
N GLY A 239 28.72 -23.02 8.87
CA GLY A 239 28.00 -24.26 8.63
C GLY A 239 26.51 -24.24 9.01
N MET A 240 25.94 -23.07 9.34
CA MET A 240 24.49 -22.94 9.51
C MET A 240 23.78 -23.17 8.17
N THR A 241 22.77 -24.07 8.17
CA THR A 241 22.16 -24.52 6.92
C THR A 241 20.66 -24.33 6.84
N THR A 242 20.00 -23.98 7.93
CA THR A 242 18.54 -23.95 7.98
C THR A 242 17.97 -22.56 8.33
N THR A 243 16.81 -22.26 7.75
CA THR A 243 16.04 -21.05 8.13
C THR A 243 15.65 -21.07 9.62
N ALA A 244 15.50 -22.25 10.23
CA ALA A 244 15.16 -22.36 11.64
C ALA A 244 16.32 -21.89 12.53
N GLU A 245 17.56 -22.25 12.22
CA GLU A 245 18.76 -21.76 12.90
C GLU A 245 18.93 -20.24 12.69
N LEU A 246 18.71 -19.77 11.46
CA LEU A 246 18.75 -18.36 11.15
C LEU A 246 17.74 -17.55 12.01
N LYS A 247 16.51 -18.05 12.17
CA LYS A 247 15.48 -17.40 13.01
C LYS A 247 15.83 -17.35 14.49
N GLN A 248 16.75 -18.17 14.96
CA GLN A 248 17.32 -18.04 16.30
C GLN A 248 18.31 -16.86 16.38
N LYS A 249 18.91 -16.45 15.27
CA LYS A 249 19.87 -15.36 15.23
C LYS A 249 19.20 -14.01 14.94
N VAL A 250 18.26 -13.96 14.00
CA VAL A 250 17.60 -12.72 13.57
C VAL A 250 16.09 -12.89 13.41
N LEU A 251 15.37 -11.81 13.58
CA LEU A 251 13.94 -11.70 13.31
C LEU A 251 13.60 -10.32 12.71
N ALA A 252 12.41 -10.20 12.14
CA ALA A 252 11.91 -8.90 11.72
C ALA A 252 11.22 -8.19 12.89
N SER A 253 11.40 -6.88 13.00
CA SER A 253 10.70 -6.03 13.96
C SER A 253 9.23 -5.80 13.55
N GLY A 254 8.41 -5.43 14.53
CA GLY A 254 7.01 -5.05 14.29
C GLY A 254 6.17 -6.16 13.65
N ALA A 255 5.43 -5.81 12.61
CA ALA A 255 4.59 -6.75 11.85
C ALA A 255 5.36 -7.52 10.76
N GLY A 256 6.69 -7.36 10.69
CA GLY A 256 7.51 -8.00 9.67
C GLY A 256 7.69 -9.49 9.90
N ALA A 257 7.92 -10.19 8.81
CA ALA A 257 8.41 -11.57 8.78
C ALA A 257 9.72 -11.64 8.01
N ILE A 258 10.50 -12.71 8.17
CA ILE A 258 11.69 -12.94 7.36
C ILE A 258 11.47 -14.07 6.36
N SER A 259 11.94 -13.86 5.12
CA SER A 259 12.15 -14.91 4.13
C SER A 259 13.63 -14.94 3.72
N VAL A 260 14.08 -16.11 3.24
CA VAL A 260 15.49 -16.34 2.91
C VAL A 260 15.61 -16.82 1.48
N GLU A 261 16.50 -16.17 0.74
CA GLU A 261 16.94 -16.62 -0.57
C GLU A 261 18.35 -17.18 -0.41
N TYR A 262 18.50 -18.45 -0.66
CA TYR A 262 19.76 -19.15 -0.52
C TYR A 262 20.68 -18.89 -1.72
N THR A 263 21.98 -19.01 -1.50
CA THR A 263 22.94 -19.15 -2.60
C THR A 263 22.76 -20.51 -3.29
N GLU A 264 23.49 -20.76 -4.36
CA GLU A 264 23.55 -22.09 -5.00
C GLU A 264 23.95 -23.20 -3.99
N TYR A 265 24.73 -22.84 -2.97
CA TYR A 265 25.31 -23.76 -2.00
C TYR A 265 24.60 -23.76 -0.64
N GLY A 266 23.70 -22.81 -0.38
CA GLY A 266 22.96 -22.76 0.88
C GLY A 266 22.93 -21.40 1.56
N LEU A 267 23.07 -21.37 2.88
CA LEU A 267 23.03 -20.16 3.71
C LEU A 267 24.45 -19.64 3.98
N GLY A 268 25.22 -19.41 2.92
CA GLY A 268 26.56 -18.82 2.98
C GLY A 268 26.54 -17.32 2.70
N THR A 269 27.74 -16.77 2.57
CA THR A 269 27.92 -15.37 2.16
C THR A 269 27.23 -15.11 0.83
N GLY A 270 26.44 -14.01 0.75
CA GLY A 270 25.66 -13.65 -0.41
C GLY A 270 24.20 -14.16 -0.36
N ALA A 271 23.83 -15.08 0.54
CA ALA A 271 22.42 -15.39 0.79
C ALA A 271 21.68 -14.12 1.22
N LYS A 272 20.41 -14.01 0.87
CA LYS A 272 19.62 -12.81 1.16
C LYS A 272 18.60 -13.10 2.26
N ILE A 273 18.51 -12.19 3.22
CA ILE A 273 17.45 -12.17 4.23
C ILE A 273 16.54 -11.01 3.91
N ASN A 274 15.33 -11.32 3.49
CA ASN A 274 14.31 -10.35 3.17
C ASN A 274 13.41 -10.10 4.38
N VAL A 275 13.20 -8.86 4.73
CA VAL A 275 12.14 -8.42 5.64
C VAL A 275 10.88 -8.20 4.82
N VAL A 276 9.83 -8.94 5.16
CA VAL A 276 8.57 -8.97 4.41
C VAL A 276 7.45 -8.42 5.28
N VAL A 277 6.66 -7.51 4.74
CA VAL A 277 5.46 -6.94 5.37
C VAL A 277 4.34 -6.91 4.34
N ASP A 278 3.15 -7.43 4.68
CA ASP A 278 2.00 -7.52 3.78
C ASP A 278 2.38 -8.16 2.42
N ASP A 279 3.13 -9.28 2.45
CA ASP A 279 3.65 -10.01 1.29
C ASP A 279 4.62 -9.21 0.38
N ALA A 280 5.02 -8.02 0.78
CA ALA A 280 6.01 -7.21 0.07
C ALA A 280 7.37 -7.22 0.77
N VAL A 281 8.45 -7.37 0.01
CA VAL A 281 9.82 -7.20 0.53
C VAL A 281 10.05 -5.71 0.75
N VAL A 282 10.30 -5.32 2.01
CA VAL A 282 10.55 -3.93 2.39
C VAL A 282 12.03 -3.64 2.57
N LYS A 283 12.84 -4.65 2.95
CA LYS A 283 14.30 -4.56 3.05
C LYS A 283 14.94 -5.91 2.73
N THR A 284 16.16 -5.87 2.21
CA THR A 284 16.98 -7.05 1.93
C THR A 284 18.38 -6.85 2.51
N TYR A 285 18.85 -7.83 3.25
CA TYR A 285 20.19 -7.90 3.80
C TYR A 285 20.93 -9.08 3.20
N SER A 286 22.23 -8.88 2.87
CA SER A 286 23.11 -9.97 2.45
C SER A 286 23.79 -10.57 3.66
N VAL A 287 23.85 -11.88 3.73
CA VAL A 287 24.62 -12.60 4.74
C VAL A 287 26.11 -12.45 4.48
N VAL A 288 26.88 -12.25 5.53
CA VAL A 288 28.36 -12.31 5.51
C VAL A 288 28.81 -13.34 6.53
N ILE A 289 29.61 -14.30 6.09
CA ILE A 289 30.39 -15.19 6.93
C ILE A 289 31.85 -14.89 6.60
N PHE A 290 32.57 -14.32 7.55
CA PHE A 290 33.96 -13.92 7.32
C PHE A 290 34.83 -15.15 7.02
N GLY A 291 35.53 -15.09 5.89
CA GLY A 291 36.32 -16.21 5.36
C GLY A 291 35.60 -17.08 4.33
N ASP A 292 34.26 -17.05 4.25
CA ASP A 292 33.46 -17.73 3.22
C ASP A 292 33.23 -16.75 2.06
N VAL A 293 33.98 -16.89 0.98
CA VAL A 293 33.89 -15.99 -0.19
C VAL A 293 33.28 -16.66 -1.42
N ASN A 294 32.96 -17.94 -1.35
CA ASN A 294 32.25 -18.67 -2.40
C ASN A 294 30.77 -18.90 -2.06
N GLY A 295 30.34 -18.64 -0.82
CA GLY A 295 28.96 -18.70 -0.35
C GLY A 295 28.46 -20.09 -0.02
N ASP A 296 29.35 -21.06 0.28
CA ASP A 296 29.00 -22.44 0.62
C ASP A 296 28.86 -22.68 2.13
N ALA A 297 28.96 -21.63 2.94
CA ALA A 297 28.90 -21.61 4.40
C ALA A 297 30.03 -22.39 5.10
N LEU A 298 31.05 -22.74 4.39
CA LEU A 298 32.28 -23.32 4.91
C LEU A 298 33.43 -22.31 4.81
N ILE A 299 34.52 -22.56 5.48
CA ILE A 299 35.77 -21.83 5.31
C ILE A 299 36.83 -22.87 4.98
N ASP A 300 37.19 -22.97 3.70
CA ASP A 300 38.08 -24.02 3.23
C ASP A 300 39.14 -23.52 2.22
N GLY A 301 39.85 -24.44 1.57
CA GLY A 301 40.90 -24.10 0.62
C GLY A 301 40.41 -23.41 -0.67
N ASN A 302 39.12 -23.51 -0.99
CA ASN A 302 38.53 -22.84 -2.13
C ASN A 302 38.44 -21.35 -1.86
N ASP A 303 38.00 -20.96 -0.66
CA ASP A 303 37.95 -19.56 -0.22
C ASP A 303 39.33 -18.93 -0.20
N VAL A 304 40.31 -19.64 0.38
CA VAL A 304 41.71 -19.17 0.40
C VAL A 304 42.19 -18.91 -1.03
N SER A 305 41.87 -19.79 -1.97
CA SER A 305 42.28 -19.65 -3.36
C SER A 305 41.62 -18.44 -4.03
N ASP A 306 40.39 -18.16 -3.72
CA ASP A 306 39.63 -17.02 -4.24
C ASP A 306 40.18 -15.69 -3.64
N ILE A 307 40.47 -15.64 -2.33
CA ILE A 307 41.11 -14.47 -1.67
C ILE A 307 42.46 -14.18 -2.29
N ILE A 308 43.31 -15.21 -2.50
CA ILE A 308 44.61 -15.08 -3.18
C ILE A 308 44.42 -14.51 -4.60
N ALA A 309 43.43 -15.01 -5.35
CA ALA A 309 43.18 -14.55 -6.70
C ALA A 309 42.77 -13.08 -6.74
N VAL A 310 41.97 -12.62 -5.77
CA VAL A 310 41.57 -11.21 -5.64
C VAL A 310 42.77 -10.33 -5.25
N GLY A 311 43.50 -10.72 -4.23
CA GLY A 311 44.74 -10.00 -3.80
C GLY A 311 45.79 -9.92 -4.92
N GLY A 312 45.86 -10.93 -5.77
CA GLY A 312 46.70 -10.96 -6.97
C GLY A 312 46.12 -10.24 -8.20
N SER A 313 44.95 -9.61 -8.10
CA SER A 313 44.23 -8.97 -9.19
C SER A 313 43.87 -9.91 -10.35
N LEU A 314 43.69 -11.20 -10.08
CA LEU A 314 43.24 -12.23 -11.04
C LEU A 314 41.74 -12.45 -11.00
N LYS A 315 41.09 -12.01 -9.93
CA LYS A 315 39.63 -12.04 -9.71
C LYS A 315 39.20 -10.73 -9.03
N GLU A 316 37.96 -10.35 -9.11
CA GLU A 316 37.40 -9.18 -8.45
C GLU A 316 36.09 -9.60 -7.75
N PHE A 317 35.89 -9.13 -6.54
CA PHE A 317 34.59 -9.18 -5.86
C PHE A 317 33.87 -7.85 -6.06
N THR A 318 32.67 -7.89 -6.59
CA THR A 318 31.84 -6.71 -6.86
C THR A 318 30.73 -6.51 -5.83
N GLU A 319 30.37 -7.57 -5.11
CA GLU A 319 29.34 -7.51 -4.07
C GLU A 319 29.95 -7.16 -2.72
N THR A 320 29.35 -6.19 -2.02
CA THR A 320 29.82 -5.73 -0.69
C THR A 320 29.99 -6.86 0.30
N CYS A 321 29.06 -7.84 0.31
CA CYS A 321 29.14 -8.98 1.21
C CYS A 321 30.37 -9.86 0.96
N LEU A 322 30.78 -10.05 -0.31
CA LEU A 322 31.97 -10.83 -0.65
C LEU A 322 33.28 -10.07 -0.31
N VAL A 323 33.30 -8.76 -0.56
CA VAL A 323 34.44 -7.91 -0.16
C VAL A 323 34.63 -7.96 1.35
N MET A 324 33.55 -7.80 2.12
CA MET A 324 33.61 -7.88 3.58
C MET A 324 34.00 -9.28 4.08
N ALA A 325 33.49 -10.35 3.45
CA ALA A 325 33.86 -11.70 3.83
C ALA A 325 35.34 -12.02 3.58
N ALA A 326 35.94 -11.38 2.60
CA ALA A 326 37.34 -11.59 2.21
C ALA A 326 38.32 -10.76 3.04
N ASP A 327 37.98 -9.56 3.47
CA ASP A 327 38.78 -8.70 4.33
C ASP A 327 38.57 -9.11 5.78
N VAL A 328 39.28 -10.16 6.20
CA VAL A 328 39.11 -10.78 7.52
C VAL A 328 39.91 -10.11 8.62
N ASN A 329 40.76 -9.15 8.28
CA ASN A 329 41.53 -8.34 9.22
C ASN A 329 41.02 -6.88 9.33
N GLY A 330 40.12 -6.45 8.43
CA GLY A 330 39.41 -5.16 8.44
C GLY A 330 40.29 -3.96 8.13
N ASP A 331 41.28 -4.13 7.28
CA ASP A 331 42.21 -3.04 6.90
C ASP A 331 41.85 -2.38 5.55
N ASP A 332 40.66 -2.71 5.02
CA ASP A 332 40.12 -2.29 3.71
C ASP A 332 40.95 -2.81 2.52
N SER A 333 41.80 -3.82 2.71
CA SER A 333 42.56 -4.45 1.65
C SER A 333 42.33 -5.94 1.65
N ILE A 334 42.29 -6.57 0.49
CA ILE A 334 42.23 -8.02 0.37
C ILE A 334 43.58 -8.49 -0.11
N ASP A 335 44.37 -9.11 0.79
CA ASP A 335 45.78 -9.45 0.52
C ASP A 335 46.24 -10.77 1.16
N GLY A 336 47.59 -10.88 1.32
CA GLY A 336 48.21 -12.07 1.87
C GLY A 336 47.97 -12.31 3.37
N PHE A 337 47.56 -11.27 4.12
CA PHE A 337 47.19 -11.43 5.53
C PHE A 337 45.82 -12.09 5.65
N ASP A 338 44.87 -11.69 4.81
CA ASP A 338 43.52 -12.28 4.78
C ASP A 338 43.56 -13.74 4.37
N SER A 339 44.25 -14.03 3.27
CA SER A 339 44.41 -15.41 2.81
C SER A 339 45.14 -16.28 3.82
N GLY A 340 46.13 -15.72 4.52
CA GLY A 340 46.87 -16.42 5.60
C GLY A 340 45.98 -16.73 6.79
N LYS A 341 45.17 -15.78 7.24
CA LYS A 341 44.21 -15.93 8.33
C LYS A 341 43.14 -16.97 7.98
N THR A 342 42.54 -16.86 6.80
CA THR A 342 41.52 -17.79 6.28
C THR A 342 42.11 -19.21 6.14
N LEU A 343 43.38 -19.34 5.71
CA LEU A 343 44.06 -20.65 5.66
C LEU A 343 44.23 -21.25 7.04
N GLY A 344 44.56 -20.43 8.04
CA GLY A 344 44.66 -20.90 9.44
C GLY A 344 43.34 -21.47 9.95
N VAL A 345 42.22 -20.81 9.63
CA VAL A 345 40.87 -21.26 9.97
C VAL A 345 40.52 -22.55 9.22
N ALA A 346 40.72 -22.59 7.90
CA ALA A 346 40.50 -23.77 7.06
C ALA A 346 41.30 -25.01 7.56
N GLY A 347 42.51 -24.76 8.08
CA GLY A 347 43.34 -25.81 8.70
C GLY A 347 43.00 -26.14 10.15
N SER A 348 41.98 -25.52 10.74
CA SER A 348 41.62 -25.63 12.17
C SER A 348 42.77 -25.27 13.12
N ILE A 349 43.61 -24.35 12.72
CA ILE A 349 44.75 -23.82 13.49
C ILE A 349 44.39 -22.48 14.15
N ASP A 350 43.44 -21.75 13.54
CA ASP A 350 42.97 -20.44 13.96
C ASP A 350 41.43 -20.39 13.96
N GLU A 351 40.90 -19.29 14.49
CA GLU A 351 39.46 -19.01 14.53
C GLU A 351 39.17 -17.59 14.04
N LEU A 352 38.03 -17.36 13.39
CA LEU A 352 37.49 -16.04 13.06
C LEU A 352 36.32 -15.72 13.95
N ASP A 353 36.36 -14.57 14.62
CA ASP A 353 35.18 -14.04 15.29
C ASP A 353 34.19 -13.54 14.26
N GLN A 354 33.12 -14.28 14.07
CA GLN A 354 32.08 -13.95 13.09
C GLN A 354 31.26 -12.71 13.47
N THR A 355 31.44 -12.16 14.69
CA THR A 355 30.73 -10.96 15.17
C THR A 355 31.58 -9.69 15.08
N ASN A 356 32.87 -9.84 15.07
CA ASN A 356 33.84 -8.76 14.95
C ASN A 356 35.18 -9.35 14.50
N PRO A 357 35.45 -9.51 13.23
CA PRO A 357 36.70 -10.06 12.72
C PRO A 357 37.90 -9.11 12.86
N TYR A 358 37.67 -7.82 13.16
CA TYR A 358 38.66 -6.73 13.20
C TYR A 358 39.24 -6.48 14.58
#